data_1b2eac3c936302b7409d0d51e6dc242b
#
_entry.id   1b2eac3c936302b7409d0d51e6dc242b
#
_cell.length_a   1.000
_cell.length_b   1.000
_cell.length_c   1.000
_cell.angle_alpha   90.00
_cell.angle_beta   90.00
_cell.angle_gamma   90.00
#
_symmetry.space_group_name_H-M   'P 1'
#
loop_
_entity.id
_entity.type
_entity.pdbx_description
1 polymer ?
#
loop_
_entity_poly.entity_id
_entity_poly.type
_entity_poly.pdbx_seq_one_letter_code
_entity_poly.pdbx_strand_id
1 'polypeptide(L)'
;LLIMKIWRLISGILSMVSFFMTTFRSCALVFANAIRNTSLKLKKSQRILDLRMAFTFCVVFFSVDGVYALNEISNGSSINKIAEMVKGCNMIGDFHEGRAWFCKNEKYGFIDKIGNVIVPAKYDQVADFKEERAWVAYRNDEGRLKCGYIDLDGKEVVPIKYQVPFGEGETPTDFSEGLAALPLRTDEYDSPVYGYIDKIGNEVIPAKFSIAGDFKNGIALVDLENYIDKTGKVLTGNELEFQDKIVIFSQDEKMGLRHLNGKVVVPCNYDVIQNFSDGMAAVCKGHLWGYVDPLGTFVIPCSYHSSNYYDNGVMDDWGEYGAPDEANDFHEGLVMVMKNRMAGFLNKQGKTVIPFVYKRAKDFSEGLAAVKTSQKWGFVDKEGNNVIPCQYDTVASFKEGLVAAVKNGKCGYINASGQEVVPFIFDKPAEFEPLHDFCEGLAVIKKNGVYGYVDKEGKSTFDVAANNISKPKAVEVMPSFPGGQQGLMEWFNSNFQVPAEAVRDRAVGKTVVSFVVSKTGEVTNVEILESVHPAIDEVAKKLFVKMPRWTPGTLDGVPVNVKYSMPFNVNTIQ
;
A
#
# COMPACT_ATOMS: atom_id res chain seq x y z
N LEU A 1 -37.26 8.90 21.99
CA LEU A 1 -37.00 7.97 20.82
C LEU A 1 -35.78 8.38 20.03
N LEU A 2 -35.57 9.69 19.77
CA LEU A 2 -34.40 10.20 19.01
C LEU A 2 -33.09 10.00 19.79
N ILE A 3 -33.12 10.21 21.11
CA ILE A 3 -31.95 10.02 22.00
C ILE A 3 -31.54 8.53 22.05
N MET A 4 -32.48 7.60 22.06
CA MET A 4 -32.20 6.16 22.03
C MET A 4 -31.62 5.70 20.66
N LYS A 5 -32.02 6.32 19.55
CA LYS A 5 -31.44 6.02 18.23
C LYS A 5 -30.01 6.56 18.13
N ILE A 6 -29.76 7.75 18.68
CA ILE A 6 -28.39 8.32 18.74
C ILE A 6 -27.50 7.49 19.67
N TRP A 7 -28.01 6.99 20.78
CA TRP A 7 -27.26 6.12 21.69
C TRP A 7 -26.92 4.76 21.07
N ARG A 8 -27.81 4.16 20.26
CA ARG A 8 -27.50 2.94 19.48
C ARG A 8 -26.49 3.17 18.38
N LEU A 9 -26.51 4.34 17.74
CA LEU A 9 -25.50 4.70 16.73
C LEU A 9 -24.11 4.89 17.37
N ILE A 10 -24.04 5.57 18.51
CA ILE A 10 -22.82 5.79 19.29
C ILE A 10 -22.29 4.45 19.84
N SER A 11 -23.16 3.57 20.33
CA SER A 11 -22.81 2.24 20.83
C SER A 11 -22.30 1.33 19.71
N GLY A 12 -22.85 1.44 18.50
CA GLY A 12 -22.36 0.71 17.31
C GLY A 12 -20.97 1.19 16.85
N ILE A 13 -20.73 2.50 16.90
CA ILE A 13 -19.41 3.09 16.59
C ILE A 13 -18.38 2.72 17.68
N LEU A 14 -18.78 2.69 18.94
CA LEU A 14 -17.92 2.30 20.08
C LEU A 14 -17.56 0.80 20.07
N SER A 15 -18.37 -0.07 19.48
CA SER A 15 -18.04 -1.48 19.33
C SER A 15 -17.01 -1.74 18.20
N MET A 16 -16.96 -0.89 17.19
CA MET A 16 -15.90 -0.90 16.16
C MET A 16 -14.55 -0.33 16.65
N VAL A 17 -14.55 0.46 17.71
CA VAL A 17 -13.37 1.17 18.23
C VAL A 17 -12.83 0.51 19.50
N SER A 18 -13.15 -0.74 19.78
CA SER A 18 -12.71 -1.48 20.98
C SER A 18 -11.17 -1.57 21.13
N PHE A 19 -10.41 -1.29 20.09
CA PHE A 19 -8.94 -1.26 20.16
C PHE A 19 -8.35 0.10 20.56
N PHE A 20 -9.16 1.19 20.59
CA PHE A 20 -8.72 2.56 20.93
C PHE A 20 -9.11 3.03 22.32
N MET A 21 -9.55 2.14 23.20
CA MET A 21 -10.31 2.47 24.43
C MET A 21 -9.49 3.01 25.62
N THR A 22 -8.18 3.04 25.61
CA THR A 22 -7.42 3.60 26.74
C THR A 22 -7.29 5.11 26.69
N THR A 23 -7.26 5.71 25.51
CA THR A 23 -7.17 7.16 25.32
C THR A 23 -8.56 7.85 25.32
N PHE A 24 -9.60 7.14 24.88
CA PHE A 24 -10.96 7.66 24.77
C PHE A 24 -11.68 7.85 26.13
N ARG A 25 -11.32 7.11 27.18
CA ARG A 25 -11.94 7.26 28.52
C ARG A 25 -11.72 8.65 29.12
N SER A 26 -10.52 9.23 28.93
CA SER A 26 -10.22 10.56 29.48
C SER A 26 -10.96 11.67 28.73
N CYS A 27 -11.08 11.60 27.41
CA CYS A 27 -11.80 12.58 26.60
C CYS A 27 -13.31 12.51 26.80
N ALA A 28 -13.90 11.32 26.94
CA ALA A 28 -15.32 11.15 27.20
C ALA A 28 -15.74 11.73 28.57
N LEU A 29 -14.87 11.65 29.59
CA LEU A 29 -15.15 12.22 30.92
C LEU A 29 -15.11 13.76 30.91
N VAL A 30 -14.18 14.36 30.18
CA VAL A 30 -14.09 15.82 29.98
C VAL A 30 -15.31 16.32 29.21
N PHE A 31 -15.77 15.61 28.21
CA PHE A 31 -16.96 15.96 27.42
C PHE A 31 -18.26 15.80 28.19
N ALA A 32 -18.39 14.75 29.01
CA ALA A 32 -19.55 14.55 29.88
C ALA A 32 -19.65 15.65 30.96
N ASN A 33 -18.51 16.11 31.50
CA ASN A 33 -18.49 17.20 32.46
C ASN A 33 -18.77 18.58 31.83
N ALA A 34 -18.30 18.83 30.62
CA ALA A 34 -18.64 20.04 29.86
C ALA A 34 -20.14 20.11 29.53
N ILE A 35 -20.75 19.00 29.15
CA ILE A 35 -22.20 18.91 28.91
C ILE A 35 -23.01 19.10 30.19
N ARG A 36 -22.54 18.59 31.34
CA ARG A 36 -23.21 18.75 32.63
C ARG A 36 -23.19 20.19 33.14
N ASN A 37 -22.11 20.93 32.88
CA ASN A 37 -21.97 22.32 33.36
C ASN A 37 -22.64 23.35 32.44
N THR A 38 -22.97 23.02 31.18
CA THR A 38 -23.68 23.90 30.23
C THR A 38 -25.20 23.67 30.18
N SER A 39 -25.75 22.77 31.00
CA SER A 39 -27.15 22.35 30.90
C SER A 39 -28.19 23.29 31.53
N LEU A 40 -27.82 24.48 31.98
CA LEU A 40 -28.74 25.48 32.52
C LEU A 40 -28.80 26.71 31.61
N LYS A 41 -29.87 26.81 30.80
CA LYS A 41 -30.36 28.02 30.07
C LYS A 41 -30.05 28.17 28.58
N LEU A 42 -30.36 27.20 27.70
CA LEU A 42 -30.45 27.46 26.25
C LEU A 42 -31.68 26.83 25.61
N LYS A 43 -32.32 27.52 24.65
CA LYS A 43 -33.48 27.05 23.88
C LYS A 43 -33.11 25.85 22.99
N LYS A 44 -34.04 24.91 22.80
CA LYS A 44 -33.83 23.61 22.13
C LYS A 44 -33.21 23.64 20.74
N SER A 45 -33.40 24.73 19.98
CA SER A 45 -32.80 24.92 18.64
C SER A 45 -31.33 25.33 18.67
N GLN A 46 -30.91 26.11 19.64
CA GLN A 46 -29.53 26.53 19.83
C GLN A 46 -28.63 25.36 20.31
N ARG A 47 -29.17 24.49 21.17
CA ARG A 47 -28.43 23.26 21.60
C ARG A 47 -28.09 22.31 20.48
N ILE A 48 -28.91 22.23 19.43
CA ILE A 48 -28.63 21.37 18.26
C ILE A 48 -27.56 22.00 17.35
N LEU A 49 -27.55 23.32 17.25
CA LEU A 49 -26.56 24.05 16.45
C LEU A 49 -25.17 24.02 17.10
N ASP A 50 -25.12 24.23 18.42
CA ASP A 50 -23.87 24.21 19.20
C ASP A 50 -23.28 22.78 19.28
N LEU A 51 -24.13 21.73 19.34
CA LEU A 51 -23.69 20.34 19.26
C LEU A 51 -23.17 19.97 17.87
N ARG A 52 -23.75 20.52 16.80
CA ARG A 52 -23.26 20.31 15.44
C ARG A 52 -21.93 21.02 15.22
N MET A 53 -21.78 22.27 15.69
CA MET A 53 -20.51 23.02 15.58
C MET A 53 -19.40 22.36 16.41
N ALA A 54 -19.68 21.93 17.63
CA ALA A 54 -18.71 21.21 18.46
C ALA A 54 -18.31 19.86 17.88
N PHE A 55 -19.25 19.13 17.27
CA PHE A 55 -18.96 17.87 16.59
C PHE A 55 -18.15 18.06 15.31
N THR A 56 -18.46 19.09 14.52
CA THR A 56 -17.68 19.46 13.32
C THR A 56 -16.29 19.96 13.70
N PHE A 57 -16.14 20.74 14.78
CA PHE A 57 -14.84 21.19 15.28
C PHE A 57 -13.99 20.04 15.82
N CYS A 58 -14.56 19.09 16.56
CA CYS A 58 -13.85 17.88 17.00
C CYS A 58 -13.43 16.99 15.81
N VAL A 59 -14.30 16.77 14.83
CA VAL A 59 -13.97 15.94 13.66
C VAL A 59 -12.90 16.61 12.80
N VAL A 60 -12.91 17.94 12.64
CA VAL A 60 -11.89 18.66 11.84
C VAL A 60 -10.55 18.77 12.59
N PHE A 61 -10.54 18.99 13.91
CA PHE A 61 -9.28 19.07 14.67
C PHE A 61 -8.60 17.72 14.88
N PHE A 62 -9.37 16.62 15.00
CA PHE A 62 -8.78 15.26 15.11
C PHE A 62 -8.39 14.66 13.76
N SER A 63 -8.91 15.17 12.64
CA SER A 63 -8.56 14.62 11.30
C SER A 63 -7.29 15.20 10.69
N VAL A 64 -6.78 16.33 11.14
CA VAL A 64 -5.63 16.98 10.52
C VAL A 64 -4.36 16.89 11.37
N ASP A 65 -4.42 17.20 12.68
CA ASP A 65 -3.20 17.28 13.50
C ASP A 65 -2.93 16.01 14.35
N GLY A 66 -3.98 15.30 14.80
CA GLY A 66 -3.82 14.10 15.62
C GLY A 66 -3.43 12.86 14.83
N VAL A 67 -3.86 12.76 13.58
CA VAL A 67 -3.49 11.65 12.69
C VAL A 67 -2.07 11.85 12.16
N TYR A 68 -1.65 13.09 11.88
CA TYR A 68 -0.26 13.36 11.47
C TYR A 68 0.74 13.06 12.59
N ALA A 69 0.50 13.48 13.83
CA ALA A 69 1.41 13.23 14.95
C ALA A 69 1.50 11.74 15.36
N LEU A 70 0.40 10.99 15.25
CA LEU A 70 0.41 9.54 15.52
C LEU A 70 1.02 8.75 14.36
N ASN A 71 0.87 9.21 13.11
CA ASN A 71 1.52 8.61 11.96
C ASN A 71 3.04 8.86 11.97
N GLU A 72 3.53 10.05 12.33
CA GLU A 72 4.97 10.32 12.39
C GLU A 72 5.69 9.48 13.46
N ILE A 73 5.08 9.30 14.64
CA ILE A 73 5.67 8.48 15.71
C ILE A 73 5.63 6.98 15.35
N SER A 74 4.58 6.50 14.68
CA SER A 74 4.46 5.11 14.25
C SER A 74 5.34 4.81 13.04
N ASN A 75 5.38 5.68 12.03
CA ASN A 75 6.15 5.46 10.81
C ASN A 75 7.67 5.49 11.05
N GLY A 76 8.15 6.36 11.92
CA GLY A 76 9.58 6.39 12.28
C GLY A 76 10.08 5.12 12.98
N SER A 77 9.23 4.49 13.78
CA SER A 77 9.52 3.21 14.44
C SER A 77 9.40 2.04 13.46
N SER A 78 8.41 2.08 12.55
CA SER A 78 8.12 1.04 11.59
C SER A 78 9.26 0.88 10.57
N ILE A 79 9.68 1.96 9.91
CA ILE A 79 10.72 1.87 8.89
C ILE A 79 12.07 1.39 9.45
N ASN A 80 12.36 1.70 10.72
CA ASN A 80 13.55 1.21 11.41
C ASN A 80 13.53 -0.30 11.62
N LYS A 81 12.37 -0.85 12.01
CA LYS A 81 12.20 -2.27 12.23
C LYS A 81 12.17 -3.05 10.91
N ILE A 82 11.52 -2.50 9.89
CA ILE A 82 11.58 -3.03 8.54
C ILE A 82 13.02 -3.08 8.04
N ALA A 83 13.82 -2.02 8.27
CA ALA A 83 15.23 -1.96 7.86
C ALA A 83 16.08 -3.08 8.48
N GLU A 84 15.86 -3.39 9.76
CA GLU A 84 16.57 -4.51 10.42
C GLU A 84 16.14 -5.86 9.84
N MET A 85 14.86 -6.01 9.53
CA MET A 85 14.30 -7.25 9.02
C MET A 85 14.74 -7.55 7.58
N VAL A 86 14.70 -6.54 6.67
CA VAL A 86 15.11 -6.73 5.26
C VAL A 86 16.62 -6.88 5.08
N LYS A 87 17.41 -6.65 6.12
CA LYS A 87 18.85 -6.81 6.07
C LYS A 87 19.24 -8.26 5.75
N GLY A 88 19.93 -8.43 4.63
CA GLY A 88 20.35 -9.75 4.14
C GLY A 88 19.25 -10.54 3.42
N CYS A 89 18.14 -9.90 3.05
CA CYS A 89 17.19 -10.46 2.11
C CYS A 89 17.74 -10.36 0.68
N ASN A 90 17.48 -11.40 -0.11
CA ASN A 90 17.86 -11.45 -1.52
C ASN A 90 16.90 -10.62 -2.39
N MET A 91 15.61 -10.62 -2.03
CA MET A 91 14.53 -9.90 -2.69
C MET A 91 13.43 -9.55 -1.68
N ILE A 92 12.63 -8.54 -1.99
CA ILE A 92 11.44 -8.15 -1.22
C ILE A 92 10.34 -7.73 -2.20
N GLY A 93 9.07 -7.95 -1.83
CA GLY A 93 7.89 -7.56 -2.60
C GLY A 93 7.25 -6.27 -2.12
N ASP A 94 6.31 -5.76 -2.89
CA ASP A 94 5.47 -4.64 -2.51
C ASP A 94 4.46 -5.04 -1.42
N PHE A 95 3.91 -4.06 -0.70
CA PHE A 95 2.89 -4.32 0.30
C PHE A 95 1.51 -4.47 -0.33
N HIS A 96 0.85 -5.59 -0.07
CA HIS A 96 -0.52 -5.89 -0.46
C HIS A 96 -1.32 -6.34 0.77
N GLU A 97 -2.44 -5.68 1.03
CA GLU A 97 -3.30 -5.95 2.21
C GLU A 97 -2.52 -5.95 3.53
N GLY A 98 -1.55 -5.02 3.64
CA GLY A 98 -0.70 -4.86 4.82
C GLY A 98 0.41 -5.90 4.97
N ARG A 99 0.68 -6.71 3.98
CA ARG A 99 1.71 -7.77 3.96
C ARG A 99 2.63 -7.61 2.76
N ALA A 100 3.93 -7.91 2.96
CA ALA A 100 4.90 -8.01 1.88
C ALA A 100 5.70 -9.30 2.04
N TRP A 101 5.96 -9.97 0.94
CA TRP A 101 6.86 -11.11 0.97
C TRP A 101 8.32 -10.66 0.98
N PHE A 102 9.18 -11.50 1.54
CA PHE A 102 10.63 -11.36 1.46
C PHE A 102 11.26 -12.70 1.13
N CYS A 103 12.39 -12.67 0.44
CA CYS A 103 13.19 -13.84 0.12
C CYS A 103 14.51 -13.78 0.87
N LYS A 104 14.83 -14.84 1.60
CA LYS A 104 16.09 -15.01 2.31
C LYS A 104 16.56 -16.45 2.19
N ASN A 105 17.80 -16.67 1.72
CA ASN A 105 18.35 -17.99 1.45
C ASN A 105 17.43 -18.83 0.55
N GLU A 106 16.97 -18.22 -0.55
CA GLU A 106 16.08 -18.85 -1.55
C GLU A 106 14.71 -19.32 -1.02
N LYS A 107 14.34 -18.91 0.19
CA LYS A 107 13.02 -19.17 0.79
C LYS A 107 12.27 -17.88 1.03
N TYR A 108 10.95 -17.96 0.88
CA TYR A 108 10.03 -16.83 1.02
C TYR A 108 9.30 -16.87 2.36
N GLY A 109 9.09 -15.70 2.93
CA GLY A 109 8.29 -15.44 4.11
C GLY A 109 7.50 -14.14 3.96
N PHE A 110 6.81 -13.70 5.02
CA PHE A 110 6.00 -12.47 4.99
C PHE A 110 6.26 -11.60 6.20
N ILE A 111 6.21 -10.29 5.99
CA ILE A 111 6.24 -9.26 7.02
C ILE A 111 4.97 -8.41 7.00
N ASP A 112 4.70 -7.73 8.12
CA ASP A 112 3.73 -6.64 8.19
C ASP A 112 4.38 -5.26 7.98
N LYS A 113 3.55 -4.20 7.88
CA LYS A 113 3.98 -2.81 7.69
C LYS A 113 4.79 -2.22 8.83
N ILE A 114 4.82 -2.87 9.99
CA ILE A 114 5.64 -2.45 11.14
C ILE A 114 6.92 -3.28 11.27
N GLY A 115 7.19 -4.19 10.31
CA GLY A 115 8.41 -5.00 10.25
C GLY A 115 8.40 -6.23 11.15
N ASN A 116 7.22 -6.73 11.59
CA ASN A 116 7.16 -8.04 12.22
C ASN A 116 7.19 -9.13 11.16
N VAL A 117 7.94 -10.19 11.41
CA VAL A 117 7.87 -11.41 10.61
C VAL A 117 6.59 -12.16 10.97
N ILE A 118 5.65 -12.21 10.04
CA ILE A 118 4.38 -12.94 10.18
C ILE A 118 4.61 -14.40 9.81
N VAL A 119 5.35 -14.63 8.72
CA VAL A 119 5.74 -15.97 8.27
C VAL A 119 7.24 -16.00 8.07
N PRO A 120 8.00 -16.84 8.79
CA PRO A 120 9.43 -17.04 8.55
C PRO A 120 9.70 -17.50 7.10
N ALA A 121 10.88 -17.18 6.57
CA ALA A 121 11.30 -17.65 5.25
C ALA A 121 11.37 -19.17 5.22
N LYS A 122 10.37 -19.82 4.61
CA LYS A 122 10.24 -21.27 4.55
C LYS A 122 9.67 -21.82 3.25
N TYR A 123 8.90 -21.03 2.51
CA TYR A 123 8.26 -21.45 1.26
C TYR A 123 9.21 -21.35 0.06
N ASP A 124 8.99 -22.17 -0.95
CA ASP A 124 9.75 -22.13 -2.21
C ASP A 124 9.23 -21.08 -3.16
N GLN A 125 7.92 -20.83 -3.14
CA GLN A 125 7.25 -19.78 -3.91
C GLN A 125 6.06 -19.24 -3.14
N VAL A 126 5.71 -17.98 -3.41
CA VAL A 126 4.56 -17.28 -2.82
C VAL A 126 4.00 -16.28 -3.82
N ALA A 127 2.75 -15.85 -3.61
CA ALA A 127 2.16 -14.68 -4.25
C ALA A 127 1.90 -13.56 -3.23
N ASP A 128 1.54 -12.39 -3.74
CA ASP A 128 1.01 -11.30 -2.93
C ASP A 128 -0.35 -11.66 -2.32
N PHE A 129 -0.70 -10.98 -1.23
CA PHE A 129 -2.03 -11.13 -0.65
C PHE A 129 -3.09 -10.48 -1.54
N LYS A 130 -4.18 -11.21 -1.75
CA LYS A 130 -5.37 -10.76 -2.47
C LYS A 130 -6.60 -11.37 -1.85
N GLU A 131 -7.58 -10.54 -1.54
CA GLU A 131 -8.78 -10.96 -0.80
C GLU A 131 -8.46 -11.70 0.50
N GLU A 132 -7.46 -11.21 1.26
CA GLU A 132 -6.98 -11.76 2.54
C GLU A 132 -6.33 -13.15 2.43
N ARG A 133 -5.92 -13.56 1.25
CA ARG A 133 -5.27 -14.85 0.98
C ARG A 133 -4.02 -14.66 0.11
N ALA A 134 -2.99 -15.45 0.40
CA ALA A 134 -1.85 -15.61 -0.48
C ALA A 134 -1.60 -17.10 -0.72
N TRP A 135 -1.39 -17.49 -1.97
CA TRP A 135 -0.94 -18.84 -2.21
C TRP A 135 0.54 -18.97 -1.84
N VAL A 136 0.87 -20.14 -1.31
CA VAL A 136 2.23 -20.50 -0.91
C VAL A 136 2.53 -21.92 -1.37
N ALA A 137 3.78 -22.23 -1.69
CA ALA A 137 4.14 -23.53 -2.22
C ALA A 137 5.44 -24.07 -1.64
N TYR A 138 5.51 -25.42 -1.52
CA TYR A 138 6.71 -26.19 -1.23
C TYR A 138 7.02 -27.15 -2.36
N ARG A 139 8.31 -27.39 -2.60
CA ARG A 139 8.74 -28.57 -3.37
C ARG A 139 8.69 -29.81 -2.48
N ASN A 140 8.01 -30.85 -2.96
CA ASN A 140 8.03 -32.16 -2.30
C ASN A 140 9.35 -32.90 -2.60
N ASP A 141 9.52 -34.09 -2.01
CA ASP A 141 10.72 -34.91 -2.18
C ASP A 141 10.99 -35.32 -3.65
N GLU A 142 9.98 -35.30 -4.50
CA GLU A 142 10.07 -35.56 -5.95
C GLU A 142 10.42 -34.29 -6.76
N GLY A 143 10.63 -33.14 -6.08
CA GLY A 143 10.89 -31.85 -6.71
C GLY A 143 9.64 -31.16 -7.28
N ARG A 144 8.45 -31.74 -7.14
CA ARG A 144 7.17 -31.18 -7.61
C ARG A 144 6.67 -30.10 -6.65
N LEU A 145 6.18 -29.00 -7.20
CA LEU A 145 5.64 -27.90 -6.41
C LEU A 145 4.21 -28.23 -5.96
N LYS A 146 3.95 -28.12 -4.67
CA LYS A 146 2.62 -28.24 -4.07
C LYS A 146 2.22 -26.92 -3.45
N CYS A 147 0.99 -26.45 -3.71
CA CYS A 147 0.47 -25.18 -3.22
C CYS A 147 -0.75 -25.35 -2.31
N GLY A 148 -0.99 -24.32 -1.55
CA GLY A 148 -2.14 -24.05 -0.70
C GLY A 148 -2.22 -22.56 -0.41
N TYR A 149 -3.06 -22.15 0.53
CA TYR A 149 -3.23 -20.73 0.86
C TYR A 149 -3.10 -20.48 2.36
N ILE A 150 -2.54 -19.33 2.68
CA ILE A 150 -2.46 -18.78 4.03
C ILE A 150 -3.36 -17.55 4.18
N ASP A 151 -3.76 -17.26 5.41
CA ASP A 151 -4.43 -16.01 5.78
C ASP A 151 -3.41 -14.90 6.18
N LEU A 152 -3.92 -13.70 6.48
CA LEU A 152 -3.12 -12.54 6.87
C LEU A 152 -2.26 -12.77 8.13
N ASP A 153 -2.60 -13.74 8.98
CA ASP A 153 -1.84 -14.13 10.17
C ASP A 153 -0.80 -15.22 9.87
N GLY A 154 -0.70 -15.62 8.59
CA GLY A 154 0.23 -16.65 8.13
C GLY A 154 -0.21 -18.10 8.46
N LYS A 155 -1.46 -18.28 8.88
CA LYS A 155 -2.05 -19.57 9.15
C LYS A 155 -2.48 -20.23 7.84
N GLU A 156 -2.09 -21.48 7.65
CA GLU A 156 -2.57 -22.29 6.54
C GLU A 156 -4.08 -22.54 6.67
N VAL A 157 -4.85 -21.99 5.71
CA VAL A 157 -6.32 -22.13 5.65
C VAL A 157 -6.76 -23.08 4.56
N VAL A 158 -5.96 -23.21 3.50
CA VAL A 158 -6.11 -24.22 2.47
C VAL A 158 -4.84 -25.09 2.48
N PRO A 159 -4.95 -26.42 2.72
CA PRO A 159 -3.79 -27.29 2.85
C PRO A 159 -2.87 -27.26 1.63
N ILE A 160 -1.55 -27.29 1.86
CA ILE A 160 -0.53 -27.32 0.80
C ILE A 160 -0.43 -28.74 0.24
N LYS A 161 -1.34 -29.09 -0.65
CA LYS A 161 -1.43 -30.42 -1.26
C LYS A 161 -1.72 -30.40 -2.75
N TYR A 162 -2.20 -29.27 -3.27
CA TYR A 162 -2.59 -29.15 -4.66
C TYR A 162 -1.35 -29.01 -5.54
N GLN A 163 -1.35 -29.70 -6.68
CA GLN A 163 -0.22 -29.62 -7.60
C GLN A 163 -0.26 -28.30 -8.35
N VAL A 164 0.86 -27.58 -8.39
CA VAL A 164 1.02 -26.44 -9.31
C VAL A 164 1.13 -27.03 -10.72
N PRO A 165 0.38 -26.51 -11.70
CA PRO A 165 0.46 -26.96 -13.09
C PRO A 165 1.90 -26.93 -13.62
N PHE A 166 2.23 -27.86 -14.52
CA PHE A 166 3.54 -27.93 -15.16
C PHE A 166 3.60 -26.98 -16.36
N GLY A 167 4.22 -25.82 -16.22
CA GLY A 167 4.51 -24.88 -17.29
C GLY A 167 5.40 -23.76 -16.76
N GLU A 168 6.38 -23.29 -17.56
CA GLU A 168 7.09 -22.06 -17.23
C GLU A 168 6.07 -20.91 -17.27
N GLY A 169 5.76 -20.33 -16.09
CA GLY A 169 4.84 -19.21 -15.96
C GLY A 169 3.42 -19.56 -15.47
N GLU A 170 3.05 -20.84 -15.31
CA GLU A 170 1.79 -21.22 -14.70
C GLU A 170 1.89 -21.14 -13.17
N THR A 171 1.06 -20.30 -12.57
CA THR A 171 0.94 -20.12 -11.11
C THR A 171 -0.46 -20.50 -10.65
N PRO A 172 -0.65 -20.90 -9.38
CA PRO A 172 -1.99 -20.99 -8.80
C PRO A 172 -2.72 -19.65 -8.96
N THR A 173 -4.04 -19.70 -9.12
CA THR A 173 -4.84 -18.48 -9.25
C THR A 173 -4.99 -17.79 -7.89
N ASP A 174 -5.06 -16.48 -7.91
CA ASP A 174 -5.46 -15.71 -6.74
C ASP A 174 -6.97 -15.87 -6.48
N PHE A 175 -7.41 -15.51 -5.27
CA PHE A 175 -8.83 -15.37 -5.01
C PHE A 175 -9.40 -14.18 -5.78
N SER A 176 -10.52 -14.40 -6.44
CA SER A 176 -11.29 -13.38 -7.14
C SER A 176 -12.77 -13.57 -6.84
N GLU A 177 -13.41 -12.52 -6.30
CA GLU A 177 -14.81 -12.54 -5.86
C GLU A 177 -15.16 -13.70 -4.91
N GLY A 178 -14.20 -14.07 -4.06
CA GLY A 178 -14.34 -15.09 -3.02
C GLY A 178 -14.04 -16.53 -3.45
N LEU A 179 -13.67 -16.75 -4.69
CA LEU A 179 -13.34 -18.07 -5.25
C LEU A 179 -11.97 -18.09 -5.90
N ALA A 180 -11.28 -19.23 -5.86
CA ALA A 180 -10.01 -19.47 -6.56
C ALA A 180 -10.12 -20.77 -7.37
N ALA A 181 -9.66 -20.74 -8.62
CA ALA A 181 -9.55 -21.93 -9.44
C ALA A 181 -8.32 -22.75 -9.05
N LEU A 182 -8.48 -24.05 -8.84
CA LEU A 182 -7.38 -24.95 -8.51
C LEU A 182 -7.49 -26.27 -9.25
N PRO A 183 -6.37 -26.93 -9.56
CA PRO A 183 -6.36 -28.31 -10.01
C PRO A 183 -6.65 -29.22 -8.81
N LEU A 184 -7.94 -29.51 -8.59
CA LEU A 184 -8.38 -30.29 -7.42
C LEU A 184 -8.13 -31.78 -7.59
N ARG A 185 -8.00 -32.27 -8.83
CA ARG A 185 -7.68 -33.66 -9.19
C ARG A 185 -6.96 -33.72 -10.55
N THR A 186 -6.51 -34.90 -10.93
CA THR A 186 -5.99 -35.19 -12.26
C THR A 186 -6.93 -36.16 -12.98
N ASP A 187 -6.90 -36.14 -14.31
CA ASP A 187 -7.57 -37.13 -15.15
C ASP A 187 -6.74 -38.42 -15.30
N GLU A 188 -7.17 -39.34 -16.18
CA GLU A 188 -6.50 -40.61 -16.45
C GLU A 188 -5.13 -40.46 -17.14
N TYR A 189 -4.82 -39.25 -17.66
CA TYR A 189 -3.54 -38.91 -18.31
C TYR A 189 -2.63 -38.04 -17.42
N ASP A 190 -2.95 -37.92 -16.10
CA ASP A 190 -2.27 -37.06 -15.12
C ASP A 190 -2.38 -35.55 -15.45
N SER A 191 -3.33 -35.15 -16.31
CA SER A 191 -3.62 -33.75 -16.64
C SER A 191 -4.46 -33.08 -15.54
N PRO A 192 -4.21 -31.81 -15.21
CA PRO A 192 -4.94 -31.11 -14.17
C PRO A 192 -6.43 -30.93 -14.53
N VAL A 193 -7.31 -31.21 -13.58
CA VAL A 193 -8.74 -30.93 -13.69
C VAL A 193 -9.14 -29.91 -12.64
N TYR A 194 -9.59 -28.75 -13.11
CA TYR A 194 -9.86 -27.57 -12.30
C TYR A 194 -11.28 -27.57 -11.74
N GLY A 195 -11.40 -27.10 -10.52
CA GLY A 195 -12.62 -26.69 -9.85
C GLY A 195 -12.39 -25.40 -9.08
N TYR A 196 -13.34 -24.98 -8.29
CA TYR A 196 -13.22 -23.77 -7.50
C TYR A 196 -13.41 -24.03 -6.02
N ILE A 197 -12.57 -23.40 -5.22
CA ILE A 197 -12.64 -23.43 -3.76
C ILE A 197 -13.03 -22.07 -3.19
N ASP A 198 -13.62 -22.07 -2.00
CA ASP A 198 -13.81 -20.86 -1.20
C ASP A 198 -12.56 -20.52 -0.36
N LYS A 199 -12.60 -19.38 0.35
CA LYS A 199 -11.48 -18.86 1.16
C LYS A 199 -11.07 -19.73 2.34
N ILE A 200 -11.82 -20.78 2.67
CA ILE A 200 -11.49 -21.77 3.71
C ILE A 200 -11.17 -23.17 3.15
N GLY A 201 -11.13 -23.28 1.81
CA GLY A 201 -10.72 -24.48 1.11
C GLY A 201 -11.82 -25.51 0.84
N ASN A 202 -13.09 -25.14 1.01
CA ASN A 202 -14.19 -26.01 0.58
C ASN A 202 -14.32 -25.97 -0.94
N GLU A 203 -14.47 -27.14 -1.56
CA GLU A 203 -14.81 -27.26 -2.98
C GLU A 203 -16.24 -26.75 -3.20
N VAL A 204 -16.37 -25.58 -3.84
CA VAL A 204 -17.68 -24.95 -4.18
C VAL A 204 -18.16 -25.43 -5.54
N ILE A 205 -17.27 -25.46 -6.51
CA ILE A 205 -17.53 -25.97 -7.84
C ILE A 205 -16.63 -27.18 -8.07
N PRO A 206 -17.23 -28.38 -8.26
CA PRO A 206 -16.48 -29.61 -8.45
C PRO A 206 -15.53 -29.55 -9.64
N ALA A 207 -14.37 -30.18 -9.51
CA ALA A 207 -13.39 -30.27 -10.57
C ALA A 207 -13.96 -31.01 -11.78
N LYS A 208 -14.06 -30.33 -12.89
CA LYS A 208 -14.58 -30.86 -14.16
C LYS A 208 -14.08 -30.11 -15.39
N PHE A 209 -13.29 -29.04 -15.20
CA PHE A 209 -12.81 -28.19 -16.28
C PHE A 209 -11.35 -28.48 -16.59
N SER A 210 -10.97 -28.45 -17.84
CA SER A 210 -9.57 -28.52 -18.28
C SER A 210 -8.85 -27.18 -18.11
N ILE A 211 -9.59 -26.08 -18.21
CA ILE A 211 -9.11 -24.71 -17.99
C ILE A 211 -10.16 -23.96 -17.17
N ALA A 212 -9.72 -23.17 -16.19
CA ALA A 212 -10.63 -22.37 -15.36
C ALA A 212 -10.02 -20.99 -15.09
N GLY A 213 -10.74 -19.94 -15.50
CA GLY A 213 -10.36 -18.54 -15.30
C GLY A 213 -10.93 -17.96 -14.00
N ASP A 214 -10.49 -16.76 -13.65
CA ASP A 214 -10.98 -16.02 -12.48
C ASP A 214 -12.43 -15.57 -12.64
N PHE A 215 -13.14 -15.49 -11.52
CA PHE A 215 -14.45 -14.84 -11.49
C PHE A 215 -14.31 -13.32 -11.64
N LYS A 216 -15.05 -12.76 -12.62
CA LYS A 216 -15.17 -11.32 -12.82
C LYS A 216 -16.63 -10.96 -13.08
N ASN A 217 -17.18 -10.04 -12.28
CA ASN A 217 -18.60 -9.66 -12.37
C ASN A 217 -19.56 -10.86 -12.23
N GLY A 218 -19.22 -11.83 -11.36
CA GLY A 218 -20.05 -12.99 -11.04
C GLY A 218 -20.01 -14.12 -12.08
N ILE A 219 -19.14 -14.08 -13.09
CA ILE A 219 -18.95 -15.14 -14.09
C ILE A 219 -17.47 -15.47 -14.27
N ALA A 220 -17.19 -16.71 -14.67
CA ALA A 220 -15.85 -17.17 -15.04
C ALA A 220 -15.88 -17.90 -16.38
N LEU A 221 -14.85 -17.69 -17.20
CA LEU A 221 -14.64 -18.45 -18.44
C LEU A 221 -13.97 -19.78 -18.09
N VAL A 222 -14.53 -20.88 -18.61
CA VAL A 222 -13.99 -22.23 -18.47
C VAL A 222 -13.90 -22.89 -19.84
N ASP A 223 -12.91 -23.78 -20.02
CA ASP A 223 -12.67 -24.55 -21.24
C ASP A 223 -12.67 -23.67 -22.52
N LEU A 224 -12.22 -22.40 -22.39
CA LEU A 224 -12.12 -21.39 -23.45
C LEU A 224 -13.44 -20.97 -24.11
N GLU A 225 -14.55 -21.63 -23.83
CA GLU A 225 -15.82 -21.45 -24.56
C GLU A 225 -17.04 -21.17 -23.68
N ASN A 226 -17.02 -21.63 -22.43
CA ASN A 226 -18.18 -21.62 -21.56
C ASN A 226 -18.03 -20.61 -20.42
N TYR A 227 -19.09 -19.86 -20.19
CA TYR A 227 -19.17 -19.02 -18.97
C TYR A 227 -20.02 -19.76 -17.93
N ILE A 228 -19.53 -19.74 -16.68
CA ILE A 228 -20.24 -20.28 -15.53
C ILE A 228 -20.53 -19.18 -14.50
N ASP A 229 -21.60 -19.37 -13.72
CA ASP A 229 -21.84 -18.59 -12.51
C ASP A 229 -21.10 -19.19 -11.30
N LYS A 230 -21.18 -18.53 -10.14
CA LYS A 230 -20.55 -18.97 -8.89
C LYS A 230 -21.08 -20.30 -8.33
N THR A 231 -22.15 -20.86 -8.90
CA THR A 231 -22.64 -22.20 -8.56
C THR A 231 -22.05 -23.28 -9.46
N GLY A 232 -21.28 -22.88 -10.47
CA GLY A 232 -20.75 -23.79 -11.50
C GLY A 232 -21.75 -24.17 -12.60
N LYS A 233 -22.88 -23.47 -12.66
CA LYS A 233 -23.88 -23.64 -13.72
C LYS A 233 -23.36 -22.95 -14.97
N VAL A 234 -23.36 -23.69 -16.09
CA VAL A 234 -23.04 -23.10 -17.39
C VAL A 234 -24.17 -22.16 -17.78
N LEU A 235 -23.79 -20.93 -18.13
CA LEU A 235 -24.72 -19.87 -18.50
C LEU A 235 -25.10 -20.06 -19.98
N THR A 236 -26.37 -20.30 -20.20
CA THR A 236 -26.99 -20.35 -21.56
C THR A 236 -27.77 -19.07 -21.77
N GLY A 237 -28.00 -18.67 -23.03
CA GLY A 237 -28.58 -17.39 -23.40
C GLY A 237 -29.94 -17.00 -22.81
N ASN A 238 -30.50 -17.79 -21.89
CA ASN A 238 -31.82 -17.54 -21.28
C ASN A 238 -31.76 -17.12 -19.80
N GLU A 239 -30.57 -16.92 -19.22
CA GLU A 239 -30.44 -16.54 -17.80
C GLU A 239 -30.71 -15.04 -17.62
N LEU A 240 -31.82 -14.69 -17.01
CA LEU A 240 -32.29 -13.29 -16.83
C LEU A 240 -31.26 -12.40 -16.08
N GLU A 241 -30.55 -12.94 -15.12
CA GLU A 241 -29.57 -12.20 -14.31
C GLU A 241 -28.36 -11.72 -15.11
N PHE A 242 -28.04 -12.37 -16.24
CA PHE A 242 -26.85 -12.09 -17.05
C PHE A 242 -27.19 -11.63 -18.47
N GLN A 243 -28.47 -11.37 -18.79
CA GLN A 243 -28.90 -11.01 -20.14
C GLN A 243 -28.21 -9.78 -20.73
N ASP A 244 -27.86 -8.81 -19.89
CA ASP A 244 -27.19 -7.57 -20.31
C ASP A 244 -25.66 -7.70 -20.38
N LYS A 245 -25.09 -8.85 -19.97
CA LYS A 245 -23.63 -9.05 -20.07
C LYS A 245 -23.24 -9.40 -21.49
N ILE A 246 -22.24 -8.67 -21.97
CA ILE A 246 -21.62 -8.86 -23.27
C ILE A 246 -20.38 -9.70 -23.11
N VAL A 247 -20.23 -10.73 -23.90
CA VAL A 247 -19.11 -11.66 -23.91
C VAL A 247 -18.51 -11.76 -25.29
N ILE A 248 -17.21 -12.04 -25.34
CA ILE A 248 -16.50 -12.36 -26.57
C ILE A 248 -16.89 -13.78 -26.97
N PHE A 249 -17.13 -14.02 -28.27
CA PHE A 249 -17.32 -15.33 -28.83
C PHE A 249 -16.56 -15.45 -30.15
N SER A 250 -16.22 -16.66 -30.55
CA SER A 250 -15.52 -16.94 -31.81
C SER A 250 -16.38 -17.80 -32.75
N GLN A 251 -16.21 -17.57 -34.04
CA GLN A 251 -16.75 -18.38 -35.11
C GLN A 251 -15.84 -18.24 -36.33
N ASP A 252 -15.46 -19.37 -36.94
CA ASP A 252 -14.61 -19.41 -38.15
C ASP A 252 -13.28 -18.61 -37.95
N GLU A 253 -12.61 -18.81 -36.80
CA GLU A 253 -11.35 -18.13 -36.39
C GLU A 253 -11.47 -16.60 -36.25
N LYS A 254 -12.67 -16.05 -36.26
CA LYS A 254 -12.97 -14.63 -36.05
C LYS A 254 -13.74 -14.44 -34.75
N MET A 255 -13.46 -13.30 -34.09
CA MET A 255 -14.12 -12.91 -32.85
C MET A 255 -15.27 -11.94 -33.09
N GLY A 256 -16.26 -12.02 -32.23
CA GLY A 256 -17.42 -11.14 -32.17
C GLY A 256 -17.83 -10.87 -30.73
N LEU A 257 -18.84 -10.04 -30.56
CA LEU A 257 -19.46 -9.74 -29.25
C LEU A 257 -20.93 -10.12 -29.28
N ARG A 258 -21.40 -10.80 -28.26
CA ARG A 258 -22.82 -11.11 -28.08
C ARG A 258 -23.24 -10.95 -26.62
N HIS A 259 -24.51 -10.70 -26.40
CA HIS A 259 -25.09 -10.89 -25.07
C HIS A 259 -25.11 -12.38 -24.71
N LEU A 260 -25.11 -12.71 -23.43
CA LEU A 260 -25.25 -14.10 -22.98
C LEU A 260 -26.53 -14.77 -23.47
N ASN A 261 -27.60 -13.99 -23.78
CA ASN A 261 -28.83 -14.49 -24.40
C ASN A 261 -28.69 -14.86 -25.89
N GLY A 262 -27.47 -14.79 -26.45
CA GLY A 262 -27.18 -15.13 -27.85
C GLY A 262 -27.39 -14.00 -28.85
N LYS A 263 -27.92 -12.84 -28.43
CA LYS A 263 -28.07 -11.68 -29.32
C LYS A 263 -26.70 -11.12 -29.70
N VAL A 264 -26.36 -11.21 -30.98
CA VAL A 264 -25.10 -10.68 -31.52
C VAL A 264 -25.12 -9.15 -31.47
N VAL A 265 -24.08 -8.57 -30.87
CA VAL A 265 -23.79 -7.13 -30.78
C VAL A 265 -22.80 -6.75 -31.87
N VAL A 266 -21.71 -7.50 -31.99
CA VAL A 266 -20.67 -7.33 -33.02
C VAL A 266 -20.47 -8.70 -33.70
N PRO A 267 -20.66 -8.82 -35.03
CA PRO A 267 -20.48 -10.08 -35.72
C PRO A 267 -19.03 -10.54 -35.73
N CYS A 268 -18.78 -11.84 -35.89
CA CYS A 268 -17.43 -12.44 -35.95
C CYS A 268 -16.69 -12.04 -37.22
N ASN A 269 -16.13 -10.84 -37.24
CA ASN A 269 -15.39 -10.28 -38.39
C ASN A 269 -14.01 -9.75 -38.00
N TYR A 270 -13.59 -9.95 -36.73
CA TYR A 270 -12.37 -9.38 -36.15
C TYR A 270 -11.37 -10.46 -35.78
N ASP A 271 -10.09 -10.15 -35.92
CA ASP A 271 -8.99 -11.05 -35.58
C ASP A 271 -8.85 -11.19 -34.05
N VAL A 272 -9.00 -10.08 -33.34
CA VAL A 272 -8.96 -10.03 -31.89
C VAL A 272 -10.01 -9.05 -31.38
N ILE A 273 -10.63 -9.39 -30.27
CA ILE A 273 -11.44 -8.47 -29.46
C ILE A 273 -10.96 -8.59 -28.02
N GLN A 274 -10.72 -7.45 -27.37
CA GLN A 274 -10.37 -7.40 -25.96
C GLN A 274 -11.60 -7.12 -25.09
N ASN A 275 -11.48 -7.38 -23.79
CA ASN A 275 -12.53 -7.09 -22.82
C ASN A 275 -12.84 -5.58 -22.75
N PHE A 276 -14.03 -5.26 -22.30
CA PHE A 276 -14.42 -3.86 -22.07
C PHE A 276 -13.56 -3.24 -20.94
N SER A 277 -12.99 -2.09 -21.25
CA SER A 277 -12.33 -1.21 -20.28
C SER A 277 -12.90 0.20 -20.42
N ASP A 278 -13.28 0.83 -19.30
CA ASP A 278 -13.91 2.14 -19.26
C ASP A 278 -15.10 2.28 -20.25
N GLY A 279 -15.84 1.16 -20.48
CA GLY A 279 -17.03 1.09 -21.35
C GLY A 279 -16.74 1.03 -22.85
N MET A 280 -15.52 0.69 -23.25
CA MET A 280 -15.12 0.49 -24.64
C MET A 280 -14.38 -0.86 -24.78
N ALA A 281 -14.59 -1.57 -25.89
CA ALA A 281 -13.84 -2.78 -26.22
C ALA A 281 -12.96 -2.52 -27.44
N ALA A 282 -11.69 -2.88 -27.35
CA ALA A 282 -10.77 -2.81 -28.48
C ALA A 282 -11.07 -3.96 -29.45
N VAL A 283 -11.06 -3.67 -30.74
CA VAL A 283 -11.26 -4.64 -31.83
C VAL A 283 -10.15 -4.48 -32.87
N CYS A 284 -9.60 -5.61 -33.32
CA CYS A 284 -8.52 -5.65 -34.30
C CYS A 284 -9.00 -6.24 -35.64
N LYS A 285 -8.62 -5.62 -36.72
CA LYS A 285 -8.83 -6.15 -38.06
C LYS A 285 -7.61 -5.88 -38.92
N GLY A 286 -6.90 -6.93 -39.34
CA GLY A 286 -5.70 -6.80 -40.18
C GLY A 286 -4.60 -5.94 -39.54
N HIS A 287 -4.28 -6.17 -38.26
CA HIS A 287 -3.29 -5.45 -37.44
C HIS A 287 -3.64 -3.98 -37.09
N LEU A 288 -4.84 -3.52 -37.47
CA LEU A 288 -5.33 -2.20 -37.11
C LEU A 288 -6.40 -2.31 -36.03
N TRP A 289 -6.25 -1.49 -35.01
CA TRP A 289 -7.12 -1.42 -33.85
C TRP A 289 -8.14 -0.29 -34.00
N GLY A 290 -9.34 -0.55 -33.52
CA GLY A 290 -10.43 0.38 -33.33
C GLY A 290 -11.18 0.05 -32.04
N TYR A 291 -12.26 0.77 -31.76
CA TYR A 291 -13.01 0.58 -30.51
C TYR A 291 -14.52 0.62 -30.75
N VAL A 292 -15.21 -0.27 -30.04
CA VAL A 292 -16.67 -0.36 -30.06
C VAL A 292 -17.24 -0.07 -28.66
N ASP A 293 -18.42 0.52 -28.62
CA ASP A 293 -19.20 0.69 -27.39
C ASP A 293 -20.00 -0.60 -27.05
N PRO A 294 -20.64 -0.69 -25.88
CA PRO A 294 -21.47 -1.84 -25.51
C PRO A 294 -22.71 -2.07 -26.39
N LEU A 295 -23.07 -1.10 -27.21
CA LEU A 295 -24.18 -1.25 -28.19
C LEU A 295 -23.70 -1.81 -29.54
N GLY A 296 -22.37 -2.05 -29.67
CA GLY A 296 -21.73 -2.49 -30.91
C GLY A 296 -21.48 -1.36 -31.91
N THR A 297 -21.59 -0.10 -31.48
CA THR A 297 -21.29 1.06 -32.32
C THR A 297 -19.80 1.23 -32.48
N PHE A 298 -19.31 1.28 -33.71
CA PHE A 298 -17.91 1.62 -33.99
C PHE A 298 -17.67 3.08 -33.76
N VAL A 299 -17.14 3.41 -32.59
CA VAL A 299 -16.80 4.78 -32.23
C VAL A 299 -15.46 5.18 -32.82
N ILE A 300 -14.49 4.26 -32.81
CA ILE A 300 -13.18 4.45 -33.40
C ILE A 300 -12.94 3.35 -34.43
N PRO A 301 -12.80 3.69 -35.72
CA PRO A 301 -12.58 2.70 -36.79
C PRO A 301 -11.21 2.04 -36.64
N CYS A 302 -11.07 0.80 -37.12
CA CYS A 302 -9.78 0.07 -37.14
C CYS A 302 -8.79 0.78 -38.07
N SER A 303 -8.05 1.73 -37.55
CA SER A 303 -7.12 2.60 -38.31
C SER A 303 -5.88 3.02 -37.52
N TYR A 304 -5.70 2.47 -36.35
CA TYR A 304 -4.59 2.79 -35.43
C TYR A 304 -3.77 1.54 -35.13
N HIS A 305 -2.48 1.72 -34.81
CA HIS A 305 -1.62 0.66 -34.33
C HIS A 305 -1.59 0.63 -32.80
N SER A 306 -1.23 -0.54 -32.23
CA SER A 306 -0.92 -0.67 -30.80
C SER A 306 0.39 0.04 -30.45
N SER A 307 0.64 0.24 -29.14
CA SER A 307 1.88 0.85 -28.64
C SER A 307 3.14 0.05 -28.99
N ASN A 308 3.02 -1.27 -29.08
CA ASN A 308 4.15 -2.20 -29.26
C ASN A 308 4.50 -2.45 -30.72
N TYR A 309 3.63 -2.10 -31.67
CA TYR A 309 3.82 -2.37 -33.09
C TYR A 309 5.15 -1.87 -33.68
N TYR A 310 5.77 -0.88 -33.09
CA TYR A 310 7.00 -0.27 -33.60
C TYR A 310 8.25 -0.52 -32.73
N ASP A 311 8.12 -1.23 -31.61
CA ASP A 311 9.27 -1.52 -30.75
C ASP A 311 10.12 -2.68 -31.24
N ASN A 312 9.46 -3.66 -31.83
CA ASN A 312 10.12 -4.81 -32.45
C ASN A 312 10.48 -4.50 -33.90
N GLY A 313 11.18 -3.42 -34.18
CA GLY A 313 11.67 -3.02 -35.51
C GLY A 313 12.41 -4.11 -36.31
N VAL A 314 12.17 -5.34 -36.01
CA VAL A 314 12.50 -6.58 -36.67
C VAL A 314 11.19 -7.23 -37.09
N MET A 315 10.86 -7.22 -38.37
CA MET A 315 10.22 -8.42 -38.91
C MET A 315 11.05 -9.57 -38.38
N ASP A 316 10.43 -10.47 -37.58
CA ASP A 316 11.12 -11.71 -37.26
C ASP A 316 11.60 -12.32 -38.58
N ASP A 317 12.79 -12.88 -38.59
CA ASP A 317 13.41 -13.50 -39.78
C ASP A 317 12.56 -14.62 -40.40
N TRP A 318 11.35 -14.87 -39.86
CA TRP A 318 10.44 -15.95 -40.27
C TRP A 318 9.25 -15.46 -41.09
N GLY A 319 9.03 -14.15 -41.25
CA GLY A 319 7.97 -13.62 -42.11
C GLY A 319 6.56 -14.00 -41.67
N GLU A 320 6.40 -14.59 -40.51
CA GLU A 320 5.10 -14.83 -39.88
C GLU A 320 4.71 -13.61 -39.05
N TYR A 321 3.57 -13.03 -39.39
CA TYR A 321 2.93 -12.02 -38.57
C TYR A 321 2.55 -12.68 -37.24
N GLY A 322 3.29 -12.40 -36.18
CA GLY A 322 2.91 -12.78 -34.82
C GLY A 322 1.49 -12.34 -34.52
N ALA A 323 0.88 -12.92 -33.48
CA ALA A 323 -0.43 -12.49 -33.02
C ALA A 323 -0.45 -10.95 -32.89
N PRO A 324 -1.52 -10.27 -33.29
CA PRO A 324 -1.61 -8.82 -33.20
C PRO A 324 -1.35 -8.41 -31.73
N ASP A 325 -0.39 -7.49 -31.53
CA ASP A 325 -0.09 -6.92 -30.23
C ASP A 325 -1.38 -6.41 -29.55
N GLU A 326 -1.43 -6.45 -28.23
CA GLU A 326 -2.57 -5.93 -27.48
C GLU A 326 -2.78 -4.43 -27.72
N ALA A 327 -4.02 -4.00 -27.87
CA ALA A 327 -4.38 -2.58 -27.90
C ALA A 327 -4.25 -1.97 -26.51
N ASN A 328 -4.08 -0.66 -26.47
CA ASN A 328 -4.23 0.06 -25.23
C ASN A 328 -5.72 0.14 -24.83
N ASP A 329 -5.96 0.05 -23.54
CA ASP A 329 -7.28 0.22 -22.97
C ASP A 329 -7.64 1.70 -22.77
N PHE A 330 -8.93 2.00 -22.63
CA PHE A 330 -9.36 3.31 -22.18
C PHE A 330 -9.08 3.48 -20.70
N HIS A 331 -8.35 4.53 -20.37
CA HIS A 331 -8.09 4.96 -19.00
C HIS A 331 -8.52 6.41 -18.79
N GLU A 332 -9.34 6.63 -17.77
CA GLU A 332 -9.84 7.96 -17.41
C GLU A 332 -10.50 8.73 -18.56
N GLY A 333 -11.16 7.98 -19.49
CA GLY A 333 -11.88 8.52 -20.62
C GLY A 333 -11.07 8.77 -21.88
N LEU A 334 -9.77 8.49 -21.86
CA LEU A 334 -8.84 8.64 -22.99
C LEU A 334 -8.16 7.31 -23.30
N VAL A 335 -7.78 7.11 -24.57
CA VAL A 335 -7.01 5.97 -25.01
C VAL A 335 -5.79 6.42 -25.80
N MET A 336 -4.64 5.85 -25.50
CA MET A 336 -3.42 6.05 -26.27
C MET A 336 -3.45 5.17 -27.52
N VAL A 337 -3.23 5.76 -28.68
CA VAL A 337 -3.12 5.05 -29.95
C VAL A 337 -1.94 5.59 -30.77
N MET A 338 -1.45 4.75 -31.68
CA MET A 338 -0.35 5.13 -32.58
C MET A 338 -0.86 5.43 -33.98
N LYS A 339 -0.40 6.52 -34.56
CA LYS A 339 -0.63 6.90 -35.95
C LYS A 339 0.64 7.48 -36.55
N ASN A 340 1.06 7.01 -37.72
CA ASN A 340 2.28 7.45 -38.40
C ASN A 340 3.52 7.39 -37.47
N ARG A 341 3.65 6.35 -36.68
CA ARG A 341 4.73 6.13 -35.69
C ARG A 341 4.78 7.15 -34.55
N MET A 342 3.70 7.87 -34.31
CA MET A 342 3.59 8.83 -33.22
C MET A 342 2.38 8.50 -32.34
N ALA A 343 2.55 8.61 -31.03
CA ALA A 343 1.50 8.45 -30.04
C ALA A 343 0.68 9.74 -29.91
N GLY A 344 -0.62 9.55 -29.71
CA GLY A 344 -1.59 10.58 -29.41
C GLY A 344 -2.76 9.97 -28.63
N PHE A 345 -3.70 10.79 -28.20
CA PHE A 345 -4.82 10.32 -27.40
C PHE A 345 -6.17 10.70 -28.02
N LEU A 346 -7.08 9.73 -28.00
CA LEU A 346 -8.45 9.91 -28.43
C LEU A 346 -9.38 9.82 -27.23
N ASN A 347 -10.50 10.55 -27.29
CA ASN A 347 -11.59 10.37 -26.34
C ASN A 347 -12.57 9.29 -26.80
N LYS A 348 -13.57 9.00 -25.95
CA LYS A 348 -14.62 7.99 -26.24
C LYS A 348 -15.54 8.34 -27.44
N GLN A 349 -15.42 9.50 -28.03
CA GLN A 349 -16.08 9.90 -29.27
C GLN A 349 -15.15 9.79 -30.50
N GLY A 350 -13.94 9.23 -30.33
CA GLY A 350 -12.96 9.08 -31.41
C GLY A 350 -12.29 10.39 -31.82
N LYS A 351 -12.50 11.48 -31.04
CA LYS A 351 -11.88 12.78 -31.31
C LYS A 351 -10.46 12.79 -30.73
N THR A 352 -9.49 13.24 -31.53
CA THR A 352 -8.14 13.52 -31.05
C THR A 352 -8.16 14.65 -30.02
N VAL A 353 -7.73 14.35 -28.79
CA VAL A 353 -7.57 15.31 -27.69
C VAL A 353 -6.12 15.74 -27.61
N ILE A 354 -5.20 14.78 -27.64
CA ILE A 354 -3.77 15.05 -27.65
C ILE A 354 -3.22 14.63 -29.01
N PRO A 355 -2.59 15.55 -29.76
CA PRO A 355 -2.13 15.31 -31.13
C PRO A 355 -1.03 14.24 -31.19
N PHE A 356 -0.87 13.61 -32.35
CA PHE A 356 0.13 12.58 -32.65
C PHE A 356 1.53 13.19 -32.83
N VAL A 357 2.15 13.60 -31.72
CA VAL A 357 3.45 14.31 -31.72
C VAL A 357 4.51 13.64 -30.82
N TYR A 358 4.12 12.65 -30.02
CA TYR A 358 5.02 11.95 -29.13
C TYR A 358 5.55 10.66 -29.75
N LYS A 359 6.81 10.31 -29.47
CA LYS A 359 7.36 9.00 -29.94
C LYS A 359 6.70 7.82 -29.24
N ARG A 360 6.37 7.99 -27.95
CA ARG A 360 5.67 7.01 -27.10
C ARG A 360 4.84 7.74 -26.07
N ALA A 361 3.86 7.06 -25.54
CA ALA A 361 3.09 7.49 -24.38
C ALA A 361 2.69 6.26 -23.54
N LYS A 362 2.28 6.49 -22.31
CA LYS A 362 1.62 5.53 -21.43
C LYS A 362 0.22 6.02 -21.15
N ASP A 363 -0.63 5.12 -20.66
CA ASP A 363 -2.01 5.44 -20.32
C ASP A 363 -2.11 6.48 -19.20
N PHE A 364 -3.23 7.17 -19.14
CA PHE A 364 -3.52 8.11 -18.06
C PHE A 364 -3.63 7.39 -16.72
N SER A 365 -3.03 7.96 -15.72
CA SER A 365 -3.15 7.55 -14.33
C SER A 365 -3.08 8.78 -13.43
N GLU A 366 -4.04 8.93 -12.52
CA GLU A 366 -4.17 10.08 -11.61
C GLU A 366 -4.12 11.45 -12.34
N GLY A 367 -4.76 11.49 -13.52
CA GLY A 367 -4.91 12.71 -14.33
C GLY A 367 -3.72 13.07 -15.21
N LEU A 368 -2.64 12.29 -15.20
CA LEU A 368 -1.44 12.54 -15.99
C LEU A 368 -1.07 11.33 -16.86
N ALA A 369 -0.57 11.59 -18.06
CA ALA A 369 -0.01 10.56 -18.94
C ALA A 369 1.47 10.82 -19.19
N ALA A 370 2.28 9.76 -19.08
CA ALA A 370 3.68 9.83 -19.45
C ALA A 370 3.81 9.94 -20.97
N VAL A 371 4.62 10.88 -21.45
CA VAL A 371 4.88 11.08 -22.87
C VAL A 371 6.38 11.17 -23.14
N LYS A 372 6.81 10.61 -24.25
CA LYS A 372 8.21 10.65 -24.69
C LYS A 372 8.37 11.48 -25.94
N THR A 373 9.24 12.47 -25.90
CA THR A 373 9.65 13.22 -27.11
C THR A 373 10.75 12.46 -27.87
N SER A 374 11.96 13.01 -28.01
CA SER A 374 13.04 12.30 -28.72
C SER A 374 13.63 11.15 -27.90
N GLN A 375 14.11 11.41 -26.69
CA GLN A 375 14.78 10.42 -25.85
C GLN A 375 14.33 10.44 -24.38
N LYS A 376 13.62 11.48 -23.96
CA LYS A 376 13.26 11.71 -22.56
C LYS A 376 11.75 11.70 -22.34
N TRP A 377 11.37 11.22 -21.16
CA TRP A 377 10.00 11.18 -20.69
C TRP A 377 9.64 12.42 -19.87
N GLY A 378 8.40 12.86 -19.98
CA GLY A 378 7.74 13.87 -19.17
C GLY A 378 6.26 13.53 -19.04
N PHE A 379 5.42 14.47 -18.59
CA PHE A 379 4.00 14.20 -18.37
C PHE A 379 3.13 15.34 -18.90
N VAL A 380 1.96 14.95 -19.42
CA VAL A 380 0.90 15.85 -19.89
C VAL A 380 -0.40 15.60 -19.12
N ASP A 381 -1.21 16.64 -19.00
CA ASP A 381 -2.59 16.54 -18.50
C ASP A 381 -3.56 16.06 -19.60
N LYS A 382 -4.84 15.91 -19.23
CA LYS A 382 -5.90 15.46 -20.15
C LYS A 382 -6.20 16.43 -21.30
N GLU A 383 -5.82 17.68 -21.17
CA GLU A 383 -5.91 18.73 -22.19
C GLU A 383 -4.69 18.77 -23.11
N GLY A 384 -3.63 17.99 -22.79
CA GLY A 384 -2.38 17.92 -23.52
C GLY A 384 -1.36 19.01 -23.13
N ASN A 385 -1.58 19.72 -22.02
CA ASN A 385 -0.61 20.67 -21.51
C ASN A 385 0.58 19.93 -20.89
N ASN A 386 1.78 20.43 -21.13
CA ASN A 386 3.01 19.86 -20.60
C ASN A 386 3.17 20.25 -19.12
N VAL A 387 2.80 19.34 -18.20
CA VAL A 387 2.87 19.57 -16.75
C VAL A 387 4.28 19.35 -16.23
N ILE A 388 4.92 18.27 -16.67
CA ILE A 388 6.29 17.92 -16.29
C ILE A 388 7.14 17.79 -17.56
N PRO A 389 8.16 18.66 -17.74
CA PRO A 389 9.02 18.64 -18.92
C PRO A 389 9.70 17.29 -19.16
N CYS A 390 9.89 16.93 -20.43
CA CYS A 390 10.58 15.70 -20.83
C CYS A 390 12.08 15.77 -20.48
N GLN A 391 12.45 15.20 -19.32
CA GLN A 391 13.82 15.21 -18.81
C GLN A 391 14.28 13.87 -18.19
N TYR A 392 13.39 12.90 -18.05
CA TYR A 392 13.66 11.60 -17.40
C TYR A 392 14.05 10.53 -18.42
N ASP A 393 14.94 9.60 -18.03
CA ASP A 393 15.39 8.48 -18.86
C ASP A 393 14.26 7.46 -19.07
N THR A 394 13.56 7.15 -18.01
CA THR A 394 12.32 6.35 -17.99
C THR A 394 11.45 6.77 -16.81
N VAL A 395 10.16 6.47 -16.87
CA VAL A 395 9.18 6.75 -15.82
C VAL A 395 8.17 5.61 -15.73
N ALA A 396 7.56 5.44 -14.56
CA ALA A 396 6.36 4.63 -14.36
C ALA A 396 5.09 5.42 -14.69
N SER A 397 3.94 4.96 -14.24
CA SER A 397 2.68 5.72 -14.19
C SER A 397 2.46 6.25 -12.76
N PHE A 398 1.69 7.34 -12.60
CA PHE A 398 1.38 7.87 -11.27
C PHE A 398 0.56 6.87 -10.46
N LYS A 399 0.96 6.67 -9.20
CA LYS A 399 0.24 5.85 -8.24
C LYS A 399 0.41 6.42 -6.84
N GLU A 400 -0.69 6.57 -6.13
CA GLU A 400 -0.73 7.16 -4.78
C GLU A 400 -0.09 8.56 -4.68
N GLY A 401 -0.22 9.38 -5.76
CA GLY A 401 0.28 10.75 -5.85
C GLY A 401 1.74 10.91 -6.22
N LEU A 402 2.48 9.80 -6.42
CA LEU A 402 3.89 9.79 -6.77
C LEU A 402 4.15 8.93 -8.01
N VAL A 403 5.27 9.17 -8.66
CA VAL A 403 5.72 8.36 -9.80
C VAL A 403 7.21 8.06 -9.69
N ALA A 404 7.57 6.81 -9.90
CA ALA A 404 8.96 6.39 -10.06
C ALA A 404 9.54 6.93 -11.36
N ALA A 405 10.72 7.50 -11.30
CA ALA A 405 11.43 8.01 -12.47
C ALA A 405 12.92 7.68 -12.38
N VAL A 406 13.56 7.57 -13.54
CA VAL A 406 15.01 7.45 -13.64
C VAL A 406 15.56 8.73 -14.25
N LYS A 407 16.57 9.31 -13.61
CA LYS A 407 17.28 10.50 -14.08
C LYS A 407 18.78 10.29 -13.90
N ASN A 408 19.54 10.47 -15.00
CA ASN A 408 20.98 10.23 -15.00
C ASN A 408 21.36 8.82 -14.47
N GLY A 409 20.58 7.80 -14.84
CA GLY A 409 20.84 6.42 -14.44
C GLY A 409 20.53 6.08 -12.97
N LYS A 410 19.89 6.97 -12.22
CA LYS A 410 19.44 6.75 -10.84
C LYS A 410 17.93 6.86 -10.72
N CYS A 411 17.34 6.01 -9.88
CA CYS A 411 15.92 6.00 -9.56
C CYS A 411 15.61 6.96 -8.41
N GLY A 412 14.45 7.60 -8.47
CA GLY A 412 13.85 8.46 -7.46
C GLY A 412 12.36 8.63 -7.74
N TYR A 413 11.68 9.44 -6.93
CA TYR A 413 10.24 9.68 -7.10
C TYR A 413 9.93 11.15 -7.11
N ILE A 414 8.97 11.53 -7.96
CA ILE A 414 8.46 12.89 -8.09
C ILE A 414 6.95 12.92 -7.86
N ASN A 415 6.44 14.05 -7.43
CA ASN A 415 5.01 14.31 -7.32
C ASN A 415 4.41 14.83 -8.65
N ALA A 416 3.09 15.02 -8.68
CA ALA A 416 2.36 15.49 -9.86
C ALA A 416 2.77 16.91 -10.35
N SER A 417 3.44 17.71 -9.53
CA SER A 417 4.02 19.00 -9.95
C SER A 417 5.47 18.88 -10.45
N GLY A 418 6.03 17.66 -10.49
CA GLY A 418 7.41 17.39 -10.91
C GLY A 418 8.46 17.70 -9.85
N GLN A 419 8.06 17.94 -8.59
CA GLN A 419 9.00 18.12 -7.49
C GLN A 419 9.54 16.77 -7.04
N GLU A 420 10.84 16.72 -6.79
CA GLU A 420 11.51 15.55 -6.24
C GLU A 420 11.10 15.34 -4.76
N VAL A 421 10.48 14.19 -4.48
CA VAL A 421 10.10 13.76 -3.13
C VAL A 421 11.09 12.75 -2.60
N VAL A 422 11.48 11.78 -3.43
CA VAL A 422 12.51 10.81 -3.13
C VAL A 422 13.70 11.09 -4.05
N PRO A 423 14.92 11.33 -3.50
CA PRO A 423 16.06 11.76 -4.29
C PRO A 423 16.53 10.69 -5.30
N PHE A 424 17.06 11.14 -6.45
CA PHE A 424 17.60 10.27 -7.51
C PHE A 424 18.97 9.70 -7.13
N ILE A 425 18.99 8.82 -6.12
CA ILE A 425 20.22 8.21 -5.58
C ILE A 425 20.17 6.67 -5.58
N PHE A 426 19.01 6.08 -5.84
CA PHE A 426 18.79 4.65 -5.82
C PHE A 426 19.20 4.01 -7.14
N ASP A 427 19.43 2.71 -7.12
CA ASP A 427 19.81 1.98 -8.32
C ASP A 427 18.61 1.90 -9.26
N LYS A 428 18.83 2.11 -10.55
CA LYS A 428 17.79 1.83 -11.55
C LYS A 428 17.53 0.32 -11.59
N PRO A 429 16.30 -0.12 -11.86
CA PRO A 429 16.01 -1.52 -12.12
C PRO A 429 16.87 -2.10 -13.25
N ALA A 430 17.05 -3.41 -13.26
CA ALA A 430 17.67 -4.11 -14.39
C ALA A 430 16.82 -3.96 -15.67
N GLU A 431 17.34 -4.38 -16.82
CA GLU A 431 16.74 -4.07 -18.14
C GLU A 431 15.29 -4.56 -18.30
N PHE A 432 14.91 -5.62 -17.59
CA PHE A 432 13.56 -6.21 -17.63
C PHE A 432 12.80 -6.11 -16.30
N GLU A 433 13.37 -5.45 -15.30
CA GLU A 433 12.68 -5.21 -14.04
C GLU A 433 11.84 -3.92 -14.14
N PRO A 434 10.56 -3.94 -13.74
CA PRO A 434 9.74 -2.74 -13.68
C PRO A 434 10.26 -1.74 -12.63
N LEU A 435 9.91 -0.47 -12.80
CA LEU A 435 10.01 0.50 -11.73
C LEU A 435 8.94 0.17 -10.68
N HIS A 436 9.33 0.09 -9.41
CA HIS A 436 8.39 -0.15 -8.33
C HIS A 436 7.56 1.12 -8.05
N ASP A 437 6.26 0.95 -8.01
CA ASP A 437 5.33 2.00 -7.62
C ASP A 437 5.13 2.03 -6.10
N PHE A 438 4.57 3.13 -5.60
CA PHE A 438 4.07 3.14 -4.23
C PHE A 438 2.88 2.18 -4.10
N CYS A 439 2.92 1.32 -3.11
CA CYS A 439 1.84 0.43 -2.75
C CYS A 439 1.62 0.51 -1.24
N GLU A 440 0.41 0.94 -0.85
CA GLU A 440 0.02 1.14 0.55
C GLU A 440 0.99 2.05 1.34
N GLY A 441 1.51 3.09 0.69
CA GLY A 441 2.38 4.12 1.28
C GLY A 441 3.87 3.81 1.32
N LEU A 442 4.31 2.66 0.82
CA LEU A 442 5.71 2.25 0.72
C LEU A 442 6.06 1.84 -0.71
N ALA A 443 7.29 2.07 -1.13
CA ALA A 443 7.83 1.58 -2.39
C ALA A 443 9.14 0.82 -2.18
N VAL A 444 9.33 -0.25 -2.95
CA VAL A 444 10.60 -0.99 -2.97
C VAL A 444 11.66 -0.16 -3.68
N ILE A 445 12.82 -0.04 -3.07
CA ILE A 445 14.00 0.63 -3.62
C ILE A 445 15.22 -0.26 -3.50
N LYS A 446 16.24 -0.01 -4.35
CA LYS A 446 17.52 -0.72 -4.31
C LYS A 446 18.66 0.28 -4.21
N LYS A 447 19.64 0.03 -3.36
CA LYS A 447 20.83 0.88 -3.21
C LYS A 447 22.09 0.02 -3.08
N ASN A 448 23.02 0.18 -4.02
CA ASN A 448 24.23 -0.63 -4.07
C ASN A 448 23.94 -2.14 -4.06
N GLY A 449 22.92 -2.57 -4.80
CA GLY A 449 22.49 -3.96 -4.89
C GLY A 449 21.65 -4.48 -3.70
N VAL A 450 21.44 -3.69 -2.66
CA VAL A 450 20.65 -4.07 -1.47
C VAL A 450 19.23 -3.53 -1.60
N TYR A 451 18.23 -4.36 -1.33
CA TYR A 451 16.82 -3.97 -1.32
C TYR A 451 16.41 -3.29 -0.03
N GLY A 452 15.45 -2.37 -0.11
CA GLY A 452 14.88 -1.66 1.00
C GLY A 452 13.55 -0.99 0.62
N TYR A 453 12.97 -0.25 1.54
CA TYR A 453 11.73 0.51 1.32
C TYR A 453 11.96 2.00 1.53
N VAL A 454 11.12 2.79 0.86
CA VAL A 454 10.99 4.24 1.07
C VAL A 454 9.53 4.60 1.29
N ASP A 455 9.24 5.53 2.21
CA ASP A 455 7.90 6.09 2.41
C ASP A 455 7.65 7.32 1.52
N LYS A 456 6.42 7.83 1.56
CA LYS A 456 5.99 8.98 0.75
C LYS A 456 6.65 10.31 1.15
N GLU A 457 7.24 10.38 2.33
CA GLU A 457 8.02 11.51 2.84
C GLU A 457 9.49 11.42 2.41
N GLY A 458 9.88 10.35 1.71
CA GLY A 458 11.24 10.12 1.22
C GLY A 458 12.18 9.49 2.25
N LYS A 459 11.67 9.06 3.41
CA LYS A 459 12.45 8.37 4.42
C LYS A 459 12.64 6.90 4.02
N SER A 460 13.87 6.44 3.98
CA SER A 460 14.21 5.10 3.53
C SER A 460 14.77 4.20 4.64
N THR A 461 14.69 2.89 4.42
CA THR A 461 15.35 1.90 5.28
C THR A 461 16.88 2.07 5.30
N PHE A 462 17.46 2.75 4.31
CA PHE A 462 18.89 3.05 4.26
C PHE A 462 19.29 4.23 5.15
N ASP A 463 18.38 5.17 5.44
CA ASP A 463 18.63 6.29 6.34
C ASP A 463 18.81 5.81 7.78
N VAL A 464 18.15 4.70 8.13
CA VAL A 464 18.31 4.01 9.41
C VAL A 464 19.70 3.40 9.54
N ALA A 465 20.24 2.82 8.47
CA ALA A 465 21.58 2.27 8.46
C ALA A 465 22.64 3.39 8.57
N ALA A 466 22.41 4.55 7.95
CA ALA A 466 23.26 5.73 8.10
C ALA A 466 23.24 6.29 9.54
N ASN A 467 22.06 6.29 10.17
CA ASN A 467 21.91 6.65 11.59
C ASN A 467 22.41 5.56 12.54
N ASN A 468 22.49 4.29 12.11
CA ASN A 468 23.07 3.18 12.88
C ASN A 468 24.59 3.04 12.71
N ILE A 469 25.21 3.68 11.70
CA ILE A 469 26.68 3.83 11.62
C ILE A 469 27.17 4.80 12.71
N SER A 470 26.27 5.60 13.24
CA SER A 470 26.45 6.38 14.48
C SER A 470 25.53 5.87 15.61
N LYS A 471 25.35 4.55 15.81
CA LYS A 471 25.06 4.12 17.19
C LYS A 471 26.22 4.66 18.00
N PRO A 472 26.00 5.67 18.88
CA PRO A 472 27.04 5.99 19.81
C PRO A 472 27.41 4.67 20.49
N LYS A 473 28.66 4.27 20.44
CA LYS A 473 29.15 3.16 21.27
C LYS A 473 28.48 3.31 22.62
N ALA A 474 27.84 2.24 23.11
CA ALA A 474 27.14 2.33 24.37
C ALA A 474 28.12 2.94 25.41
N VAL A 475 27.66 3.95 26.14
CA VAL A 475 28.45 4.58 27.19
C VAL A 475 28.92 3.48 28.11
N GLU A 476 30.23 3.30 28.23
CA GLU A 476 30.80 2.19 29.01
C GLU A 476 30.60 2.41 30.52
N VAL A 477 30.68 3.68 30.93
CA VAL A 477 30.39 4.08 32.30
C VAL A 477 29.31 5.16 32.26
N MET A 478 28.18 4.89 32.88
CA MET A 478 27.06 5.84 32.96
C MET A 478 27.45 7.00 33.92
N PRO A 479 26.90 8.21 33.65
CA PRO A 479 27.07 9.33 34.58
C PRO A 479 26.59 8.96 35.99
N SER A 480 27.27 9.41 37.01
CA SER A 480 26.86 9.20 38.40
C SER A 480 26.77 10.50 39.17
N PHE A 481 25.70 10.64 39.96
CA PHE A 481 25.54 11.76 40.89
C PHE A 481 26.53 11.62 42.08
N PRO A 482 27.03 12.72 42.69
CA PRO A 482 27.81 12.63 43.91
C PRO A 482 27.06 11.87 45.01
N GLY A 483 27.68 10.81 45.55
CA GLY A 483 26.98 9.88 46.47
C GLY A 483 26.09 8.83 45.80
N GLY A 484 26.14 8.71 44.47
CA GLY A 484 25.39 7.71 43.69
C GLY A 484 23.89 7.94 43.73
N GLN A 485 23.13 6.87 43.61
CA GLN A 485 21.67 6.93 43.58
C GLN A 485 21.07 7.41 44.91
N GLN A 486 21.68 7.04 46.02
CA GLN A 486 21.25 7.51 47.35
C GLN A 486 21.47 9.01 47.50
N GLY A 487 22.65 9.53 47.13
CA GLY A 487 22.93 10.97 47.17
C GLY A 487 21.99 11.79 46.27
N LEU A 488 21.61 11.25 45.11
CA LEU A 488 20.63 11.89 44.21
C LEU A 488 19.26 11.99 44.88
N MET A 489 18.79 10.91 45.52
CA MET A 489 17.49 10.91 46.20
C MET A 489 17.48 11.87 47.41
N GLU A 490 18.53 11.86 48.23
CA GLU A 490 18.67 12.77 49.37
C GLU A 490 18.69 14.23 48.91
N TRP A 491 19.48 14.53 47.87
CA TRP A 491 19.53 15.87 47.28
C TRP A 491 18.18 16.30 46.71
N PHE A 492 17.50 15.43 45.95
CA PHE A 492 16.22 15.73 45.37
C PHE A 492 15.15 16.00 46.45
N ASN A 493 15.03 15.14 47.45
CA ASN A 493 14.09 15.30 48.55
C ASN A 493 14.34 16.56 49.38
N SER A 494 15.61 16.98 49.50
CA SER A 494 15.99 18.19 50.26
C SER A 494 15.75 19.49 49.50
N ASN A 495 15.66 19.43 48.16
CA ASN A 495 15.59 20.62 47.33
C ASN A 495 14.28 20.73 46.51
N PHE A 496 13.57 19.62 46.30
CA PHE A 496 12.30 19.64 45.61
C PHE A 496 11.16 19.97 46.59
N GLN A 497 10.44 21.07 46.29
CA GLN A 497 9.26 21.44 47.01
C GLN A 497 8.04 21.44 46.10
N VAL A 498 7.00 20.75 46.50
CA VAL A 498 5.74 20.69 45.74
C VAL A 498 5.10 22.08 45.76
N PRO A 499 4.81 22.68 44.59
CA PRO A 499 4.16 23.99 44.51
C PRO A 499 2.76 24.00 45.14
N ALA A 500 2.41 25.10 45.83
CA ALA A 500 1.11 25.25 46.48
C ALA A 500 -0.06 25.11 45.47
N GLU A 501 0.15 25.48 44.21
CA GLU A 501 -0.82 25.33 43.12
C GLU A 501 -1.11 23.87 42.85
N ALA A 502 -0.06 23.03 42.75
CA ALA A 502 -0.22 21.60 42.54
C ALA A 502 -0.88 20.89 43.72
N VAL A 503 -0.62 21.37 44.96
CA VAL A 503 -1.31 20.89 46.17
C VAL A 503 -2.80 21.25 46.15
N ARG A 504 -3.14 22.50 45.80
CA ARG A 504 -4.52 22.97 45.67
C ARG A 504 -5.28 22.17 44.63
N ASP A 505 -4.63 21.86 43.50
CA ASP A 505 -5.22 21.17 42.37
C ASP A 505 -5.16 19.63 42.51
N ARG A 506 -4.67 19.13 43.67
CA ARG A 506 -4.56 17.70 44.03
C ARG A 506 -3.84 16.88 43.00
N ALA A 507 -2.69 17.36 42.54
CA ALA A 507 -1.89 16.69 41.52
C ALA A 507 -1.35 15.34 42.00
N VAL A 508 -1.60 14.28 41.25
CA VAL A 508 -1.13 12.91 41.53
C VAL A 508 -0.70 12.27 40.22
N GLY A 509 0.52 11.73 40.20
CA GLY A 509 1.02 11.01 39.03
C GLY A 509 2.54 10.98 38.98
N LYS A 510 3.06 10.64 37.81
CA LYS A 510 4.49 10.50 37.54
C LYS A 510 4.95 11.64 36.62
N THR A 511 6.00 12.33 36.99
CA THR A 511 6.72 13.27 36.12
C THR A 511 8.03 12.63 35.67
N VAL A 512 8.36 12.77 34.38
CA VAL A 512 9.66 12.30 33.83
C VAL A 512 10.41 13.49 33.28
N VAL A 513 11.59 13.73 33.83
CA VAL A 513 12.51 14.78 33.39
C VAL A 513 13.66 14.18 32.62
N SER A 514 13.90 14.66 31.41
CA SER A 514 15.07 14.34 30.60
C SER A 514 16.09 15.47 30.68
N PHE A 515 17.36 15.14 30.73
CA PHE A 515 18.46 16.11 30.74
C PHE A 515 19.73 15.50 30.18
N VAL A 516 20.72 16.34 29.87
CA VAL A 516 22.04 15.90 29.43
C VAL A 516 23.05 16.16 30.52
N VAL A 517 23.77 15.12 30.96
CA VAL A 517 24.99 15.26 31.74
C VAL A 517 26.13 15.48 30.76
N SER A 518 26.73 16.68 30.79
CA SER A 518 27.83 17.05 29.90
C SER A 518 29.11 16.30 30.23
N LYS A 519 30.08 16.32 29.33
CA LYS A 519 31.44 15.81 29.55
C LYS A 519 32.17 16.47 30.70
N THR A 520 31.70 17.63 31.21
CA THR A 520 32.20 18.33 32.38
C THR A 520 31.38 18.02 33.64
N GLY A 521 30.33 17.18 33.54
CA GLY A 521 29.46 16.82 34.65
C GLY A 521 28.32 17.80 34.91
N GLU A 522 28.17 18.84 34.11
CA GLU A 522 27.08 19.82 34.25
C GLU A 522 25.79 19.30 33.63
N VAL A 523 24.64 19.59 34.26
CA VAL A 523 23.31 19.25 33.74
C VAL A 523 22.83 20.35 32.79
N THR A 524 22.50 19.97 31.58
CA THR A 524 22.01 20.85 30.50
C THR A 524 20.82 20.25 29.79
N ASN A 525 20.15 21.00 28.91
CA ASN A 525 19.03 20.53 28.09
C ASN A 525 17.93 19.79 28.88
N VAL A 526 17.42 20.47 29.94
CA VAL A 526 16.38 19.92 30.80
C VAL A 526 15.00 20.05 30.12
N GLU A 527 14.36 18.92 29.88
CA GLU A 527 13.05 18.79 29.22
C GLU A 527 12.11 17.93 30.05
N ILE A 528 10.82 18.22 30.03
CA ILE A 528 9.80 17.38 30.65
C ILE A 528 9.24 16.44 29.56
N LEU A 529 9.42 15.13 29.75
CA LEU A 529 8.89 14.10 28.85
C LEU A 529 7.47 13.65 29.23
N GLU A 530 7.17 13.65 30.55
CA GLU A 530 5.86 13.29 31.08
C GLU A 530 5.50 14.29 32.20
N SER A 531 4.37 14.96 32.09
CA SER A 531 3.94 16.02 32.99
C SER A 531 2.73 15.58 33.83
N VAL A 532 2.76 15.91 35.11
CA VAL A 532 1.63 15.78 36.04
C VAL A 532 0.92 17.11 36.21
N HIS A 533 1.67 18.22 36.32
CA HIS A 533 1.12 19.56 36.56
C HIS A 533 2.13 20.64 36.13
N PRO A 534 1.69 21.70 35.41
CA PRO A 534 2.60 22.74 34.90
C PRO A 534 3.48 23.41 35.95
N ALA A 535 2.96 23.66 37.16
CA ALA A 535 3.74 24.25 38.24
C ALA A 535 4.85 23.30 38.73
N ILE A 536 4.64 21.98 38.68
CA ILE A 536 5.64 20.97 39.01
C ILE A 536 6.75 20.98 37.95
N ASP A 537 6.37 21.06 36.65
CA ASP A 537 7.31 21.10 35.55
C ASP A 537 8.28 22.29 35.66
N GLU A 538 7.76 23.47 35.97
CA GLU A 538 8.55 24.68 36.15
C GLU A 538 9.53 24.56 37.33
N VAL A 539 9.10 24.01 38.46
CA VAL A 539 9.96 23.76 39.61
C VAL A 539 11.02 22.72 39.27
N ALA A 540 10.62 21.63 38.61
CA ALA A 540 11.55 20.56 38.19
C ALA A 540 12.62 21.10 37.23
N LYS A 541 12.25 21.83 36.17
CA LYS A 541 13.21 22.42 35.23
C LYS A 541 14.25 23.31 35.96
N LYS A 542 13.78 24.18 36.83
CA LYS A 542 14.67 25.07 37.61
C LYS A 542 15.56 24.32 38.59
N LEU A 543 15.06 23.22 39.17
CA LEU A 543 15.79 22.40 40.11
C LEU A 543 16.90 21.61 39.40
N PHE A 544 16.58 20.92 38.30
CA PHE A 544 17.53 20.05 37.62
C PHE A 544 18.74 20.81 37.06
N VAL A 545 18.56 22.04 36.56
CA VAL A 545 19.69 22.91 36.15
C VAL A 545 20.63 23.26 37.30
N LYS A 546 20.15 23.21 38.55
CA LYS A 546 20.94 23.52 39.76
C LYS A 546 21.58 22.29 40.39
N MET A 547 21.50 21.11 39.77
CA MET A 547 22.14 19.91 40.30
C MET A 547 23.66 20.10 40.48
N PRO A 548 24.26 19.52 41.51
CA PRO A 548 25.70 19.40 41.61
C PRO A 548 26.31 18.73 40.38
N ARG A 549 27.58 18.99 40.13
CA ARG A 549 28.28 18.33 39.04
C ARG A 549 28.32 16.82 39.23
N TRP A 550 27.87 16.10 38.21
CA TRP A 550 27.92 14.65 38.12
C TRP A 550 29.34 14.19 37.73
N THR A 551 29.70 12.97 38.08
CA THR A 551 30.81 12.29 37.40
C THR A 551 30.32 11.99 35.98
N PRO A 552 31.01 12.48 34.93
CA PRO A 552 30.58 12.25 33.54
C PRO A 552 30.58 10.78 33.16
N GLY A 553 29.71 10.40 32.21
CA GLY A 553 29.82 9.11 31.55
C GLY A 553 31.05 9.05 30.64
N THR A 554 31.64 7.88 30.44
CA THR A 554 32.80 7.68 29.57
C THR A 554 32.51 6.68 28.45
N LEU A 555 33.21 6.91 27.34
CA LEU A 555 33.26 6.04 26.18
C LEU A 555 34.75 5.90 25.79
N ASP A 556 35.25 4.68 25.72
CA ASP A 556 36.71 4.42 25.55
C ASP A 556 37.57 5.21 26.58
N GLY A 557 37.04 5.35 27.82
CA GLY A 557 37.71 6.10 28.90
C GLY A 557 37.65 7.63 28.73
N VAL A 558 37.05 8.18 27.67
CA VAL A 558 36.93 9.62 27.41
C VAL A 558 35.57 10.14 27.88
N PRO A 559 35.48 11.24 28.66
CA PRO A 559 34.23 11.84 29.08
C PRO A 559 33.34 12.28 27.90
N VAL A 560 32.07 11.87 27.90
CA VAL A 560 31.09 12.18 26.86
C VAL A 560 29.80 12.78 27.44
N ASN A 561 29.06 13.48 26.59
CA ASN A 561 27.71 13.94 26.93
C ASN A 561 26.74 12.77 26.93
N VAL A 562 25.94 12.58 27.98
CA VAL A 562 25.00 11.47 28.13
C VAL A 562 23.62 12.01 28.43
N LYS A 563 22.63 11.63 27.60
CA LYS A 563 21.21 11.92 27.88
C LYS A 563 20.71 10.97 28.98
N TYR A 564 20.14 11.54 30.01
CA TYR A 564 19.64 10.84 31.19
C TYR A 564 18.16 11.18 31.41
N SER A 565 17.38 10.23 31.95
CA SER A 565 15.97 10.47 32.30
C SER A 565 15.71 10.03 33.73
N MET A 566 15.03 10.88 34.50
CA MET A 566 14.71 10.63 35.91
C MET A 566 13.19 10.72 36.11
N PRO A 567 12.53 9.59 36.43
CA PRO A 567 11.14 9.59 36.86
C PRO A 567 11.02 9.90 38.35
N PHE A 568 10.00 10.67 38.76
CA PHE A 568 9.62 10.83 40.15
C PHE A 568 8.10 10.93 40.28
N ASN A 569 7.58 10.42 41.40
CA ASN A 569 6.14 10.42 41.66
C ASN A 569 5.77 11.64 42.52
N VAL A 570 4.66 12.25 42.18
CA VAL A 570 4.02 13.32 42.95
C VAL A 570 2.70 12.81 43.53
N ASN A 571 2.50 12.99 44.80
CA ASN A 571 1.23 12.71 45.47
C ASN A 571 0.94 13.86 46.44
N THR A 572 -0.06 14.67 46.12
CA THR A 572 -0.46 15.83 46.94
C THR A 572 -1.75 15.59 47.72
N ILE A 573 -2.30 14.38 47.64
CA ILE A 573 -3.50 13.98 48.42
C ILE A 573 -3.00 13.41 49.73
N GLN A 574 -3.12 14.20 50.80
CA GLN A 574 -3.04 13.75 52.22
C GLN A 574 -4.44 13.50 52.77
#